data_95abba230cabf67fbd2157c4b1d83e1c
#
_entry.id   95abba230cabf67fbd2157c4b1d83e1c
#
_cell.length_a   1.000
_cell.length_b   1.000
_cell.length_c   1.000
_cell.angle_alpha   90.00
_cell.angle_beta   90.00
_cell.angle_gamma   90.00
#
_symmetry.space_group_name_H-M   'P 1'
#
loop_
_entity.id
_entity.type
_entity.pdbx_description
1 polymer ?
#
loop_
_entity_poly.entity_id
_entity_poly.type
_entity_poly.pdbx_seq_one_letter_code
_entity_poly.pdbx_strand_id
1 'polypeptide(L)'
;MRYEANDNVKGRTPLMLAAFRGNTAAVINHLERGADINARDEDGDTALMFAAHKGHALVVALLLQYGANVYARARNGWTAKKAAQSGLHEHIADMLQRAETEGAPTILSSVN
;
A
#
# COMPACT_ATOMS: atom_id res chain seq x y z
N MET A 1 -7.75 -15.29 7.47
CA MET A 1 -7.82 -13.85 7.38
C MET A 1 -7.37 -13.38 6.03
N ARG A 2 -7.93 -12.24 5.61
CA ARG A 2 -7.73 -11.79 4.24
C ARG A 2 -6.30 -11.33 3.95
N TYR A 3 -5.73 -10.53 4.84
CA TYR A 3 -4.42 -9.94 4.59
C TYR A 3 -3.33 -10.69 5.33
N GLU A 4 -3.05 -11.90 4.88
CA GLU A 4 -1.98 -12.71 5.45
C GLU A 4 -0.93 -12.98 4.40
N ALA A 5 0.30 -13.21 4.82
CA ALA A 5 1.35 -13.58 3.91
C ALA A 5 1.15 -15.04 3.54
N ASN A 6 0.23 -15.29 2.63
CA ASN A 6 -0.19 -16.62 2.26
C ASN A 6 0.27 -16.93 0.86
N ASP A 7 1.15 -17.90 0.71
CA ASP A 7 1.69 -18.26 -0.59
C ASP A 7 0.67 -18.93 -1.50
N ASN A 8 -0.51 -19.29 -0.97
CA ASN A 8 -1.54 -19.90 -1.81
C ASN A 8 -2.30 -18.89 -2.66
N VAL A 9 -2.16 -17.60 -2.39
CA VAL A 9 -2.81 -16.59 -3.20
C VAL A 9 -1.92 -16.26 -4.39
N LYS A 10 -2.44 -16.49 -5.58
CA LYS A 10 -1.67 -16.28 -6.79
C LYS A 10 -1.51 -14.81 -7.09
N GLY A 11 -0.41 -14.47 -7.75
CA GLY A 11 -0.16 -13.12 -8.19
C GLY A 11 0.45 -12.20 -7.14
N ARG A 12 0.74 -12.71 -5.96
CA ARG A 12 1.41 -11.89 -4.95
C ARG A 12 2.85 -11.66 -5.35
N THR A 13 3.23 -10.39 -5.39
CA THR A 13 4.56 -9.98 -5.84
C THR A 13 5.49 -9.81 -4.64
N PRO A 14 6.80 -9.80 -4.87
CA PRO A 14 7.75 -9.47 -3.80
C PRO A 14 7.46 -8.11 -3.16
N LEU A 15 7.00 -7.13 -3.96
CA LEU A 15 6.65 -5.82 -3.42
C LEU A 15 5.50 -5.93 -2.42
N MET A 16 4.48 -6.72 -2.75
CA MET A 16 3.34 -6.92 -1.84
C MET A 16 3.78 -7.54 -0.53
N LEU A 17 4.69 -8.53 -0.58
CA LEU A 17 5.18 -9.16 0.64
C LEU A 17 6.02 -8.20 1.47
N ALA A 18 6.85 -7.39 0.81
CA ALA A 18 7.64 -6.38 1.52
C ALA A 18 6.72 -5.35 2.19
N ALA A 19 5.66 -4.94 1.48
CA ALA A 19 4.69 -3.99 2.03
C ALA A 19 3.96 -4.60 3.22
N PHE A 20 3.55 -5.86 3.11
CA PHE A 20 2.89 -6.58 4.20
C PHE A 20 3.76 -6.62 5.46
N ARG A 21 5.05 -6.84 5.28
CA ARG A 21 5.99 -6.95 6.40
C ARG A 21 6.49 -5.61 6.90
N GLY A 22 6.21 -4.52 6.20
CA GLY A 22 6.71 -3.21 6.58
C GLY A 22 8.21 -3.05 6.34
N ASN A 23 8.77 -3.85 5.44
CA ASN A 23 10.19 -3.79 5.16
C ASN A 23 10.47 -2.65 4.17
N THR A 24 10.71 -1.47 4.72
CA THR A 24 10.88 -0.24 3.95
C THR A 24 12.02 -0.36 2.93
N ALA A 25 13.14 -0.92 3.34
CA ALA A 25 14.29 -1.04 2.44
C ALA A 25 13.97 -1.92 1.25
N ALA A 26 13.28 -3.04 1.48
CA ALA A 26 12.88 -3.93 0.39
C ALA A 26 11.86 -3.26 -0.52
N VAL A 27 10.91 -2.51 0.04
CA VAL A 27 9.93 -1.78 -0.77
C VAL A 27 10.65 -0.81 -1.72
N ILE A 28 11.57 -0.02 -1.20
CA ILE A 28 12.31 0.93 -2.02
C ILE A 28 13.10 0.20 -3.09
N ASN A 29 13.79 -0.89 -2.72
CA ASN A 29 14.59 -1.65 -3.65
C ASN A 29 13.76 -2.20 -4.80
N HIS A 30 12.59 -2.78 -4.50
CA HIS A 30 11.73 -3.31 -5.56
C HIS A 30 11.22 -2.20 -6.48
N LEU A 31 10.83 -1.06 -5.90
CA LEU A 31 10.34 0.05 -6.71
C LEU A 31 11.43 0.62 -7.61
N GLU A 32 12.65 0.73 -7.09
CA GLU A 32 13.75 1.25 -7.89
C GLU A 32 14.16 0.29 -9.00
N ARG A 33 13.85 -0.99 -8.85
CA ARG A 33 14.11 -1.97 -9.89
C ARG A 33 12.96 -2.10 -10.88
N GLY A 34 11.95 -1.25 -10.77
CA GLY A 34 10.87 -1.22 -11.75
C GLY A 34 9.69 -2.11 -11.44
N ALA A 35 9.52 -2.55 -10.20
CA ALA A 35 8.34 -3.33 -9.83
C ALA A 35 7.06 -2.53 -10.13
N ASP A 36 6.03 -3.22 -10.60
CA ASP A 36 4.75 -2.58 -10.86
C ASP A 36 4.07 -2.29 -9.53
N ILE A 37 4.05 -1.01 -9.16
CA ILE A 37 3.50 -0.59 -7.88
C ILE A 37 2.01 -0.85 -7.77
N ASN A 38 1.32 -0.92 -8.91
CA ASN A 38 -0.13 -1.13 -8.94
C ASN A 38 -0.52 -2.55 -9.31
N ALA A 39 0.43 -3.50 -9.29
CA ALA A 39 0.13 -4.89 -9.55
C ALA A 39 -0.90 -5.40 -8.54
N ARG A 40 -1.75 -6.30 -8.99
CA ARG A 40 -2.82 -6.87 -8.18
C ARG A 40 -2.64 -8.36 -8.10
N ASP A 41 -2.90 -8.92 -6.93
CA ASP A 41 -2.90 -10.36 -6.81
C ASP A 41 -4.25 -10.92 -7.26
N GLU A 42 -4.45 -12.21 -7.06
CA GLU A 42 -5.67 -12.90 -7.48
C GLU A 42 -6.92 -12.30 -6.82
N ASP A 43 -6.79 -11.75 -5.62
CA ASP A 43 -7.90 -11.11 -4.91
C ASP A 43 -8.06 -9.64 -5.30
N GLY A 44 -7.23 -9.14 -6.19
CA GLY A 44 -7.26 -7.74 -6.59
C GLY A 44 -6.58 -6.81 -5.61
N ASP A 45 -5.83 -7.35 -4.66
CA ASP A 45 -5.15 -6.54 -3.65
C ASP A 45 -3.84 -5.98 -4.20
N THR A 46 -3.51 -4.78 -3.76
CA THR A 46 -2.27 -4.09 -4.14
C THR A 46 -1.34 -4.01 -2.93
N ALA A 47 -0.08 -3.66 -3.18
CA ALA A 47 0.88 -3.45 -2.10
C ALA A 47 0.39 -2.40 -1.11
N LEU A 48 -0.25 -1.34 -1.63
CA LEU A 48 -0.77 -0.27 -0.77
C LEU A 48 -1.82 -0.81 0.22
N MET A 49 -2.68 -1.70 -0.24
CA MET A 49 -3.70 -2.30 0.62
C MET A 49 -3.07 -3.14 1.74
N PHE A 50 -2.04 -3.91 1.42
CA PHE A 50 -1.36 -4.72 2.43
C PHE A 50 -0.71 -3.83 3.50
N ALA A 51 0.01 -2.80 3.06
CA ALA A 51 0.67 -1.90 4.00
C ALA A 51 -0.36 -1.17 4.88
N ALA A 52 -1.46 -0.74 4.28
CA ALA A 52 -2.49 -0.01 5.00
C ALA A 52 -3.14 -0.88 6.08
N HIS A 53 -3.49 -2.11 5.71
CA HIS A 53 -4.14 -3.01 6.67
C HIS A 53 -3.22 -3.36 7.84
N LYS A 54 -1.93 -3.52 7.56
CA LYS A 54 -0.97 -3.90 8.59
C LYS A 54 -0.45 -2.71 9.40
N GLY A 55 -0.81 -1.49 9.03
CA GLY A 55 -0.44 -0.32 9.82
C GLY A 55 0.96 0.21 9.56
N HIS A 56 1.53 -0.08 8.40
CA HIS A 56 2.88 0.36 8.07
C HIS A 56 2.86 1.73 7.42
N ALA A 57 2.74 2.78 8.25
CA ALA A 57 2.53 4.15 7.77
C ALA A 57 3.63 4.63 6.83
N LEU A 58 4.89 4.33 7.13
CA LEU A 58 5.98 4.77 6.28
C LEU A 58 5.92 4.10 4.91
N VAL A 59 5.60 2.81 4.88
CA VAL A 59 5.45 2.12 3.59
C VAL A 59 4.29 2.71 2.81
N VAL A 60 3.17 3.01 3.47
CA VAL A 60 2.04 3.67 2.81
C VAL A 60 2.49 4.99 2.19
N ALA A 61 3.20 5.82 2.96
CA ALA A 61 3.68 7.10 2.46
C ALA A 61 4.62 6.92 1.28
N LEU A 62 5.54 5.94 1.35
CA LEU A 62 6.45 5.68 0.25
C LEU A 62 5.71 5.23 -1.01
N LEU A 63 4.75 4.33 -0.86
CA LEU A 63 3.98 3.85 -2.01
C LEU A 63 3.22 5.00 -2.66
N LEU A 64 2.60 5.87 -1.86
CA LEU A 64 1.91 7.03 -2.40
C LEU A 64 2.87 7.96 -3.13
N GLN A 65 4.06 8.16 -2.55
CA GLN A 65 5.06 9.03 -3.16
C GLN A 65 5.53 8.48 -4.50
N TYR A 66 5.58 7.16 -4.66
CA TYR A 66 5.98 6.52 -5.91
C TYR A 66 4.79 6.33 -6.86
N GLY A 67 3.63 6.87 -6.55
CA GLY A 67 2.51 6.89 -7.47
C GLY A 67 1.51 5.76 -7.34
N ALA A 68 1.43 5.11 -6.19
CA ALA A 68 0.44 4.06 -6.00
C ALA A 68 -0.98 4.60 -6.23
N ASN A 69 -1.81 3.78 -6.85
CA ASN A 69 -3.19 4.16 -7.13
C ASN A 69 -4.04 4.01 -5.86
N VAL A 70 -4.35 5.15 -5.25
CA VAL A 70 -5.11 5.17 -4.00
C VAL A 70 -6.57 4.75 -4.21
N TYR A 71 -7.04 4.77 -5.45
CA TYR A 71 -8.44 4.45 -5.75
C TYR A 71 -8.65 2.99 -6.14
N ALA A 72 -7.59 2.18 -6.22
CA ALA A 72 -7.73 0.79 -6.62
C ALA A 72 -8.66 0.05 -5.66
N ARG A 73 -9.47 -0.86 -6.20
CA ARG A 73 -10.40 -1.65 -5.41
C ARG A 73 -10.09 -3.13 -5.58
N ALA A 74 -10.05 -3.84 -4.49
CA ALA A 74 -9.94 -5.30 -4.52
C ALA A 74 -11.27 -5.90 -5.02
N ARG A 75 -11.29 -7.22 -5.22
CA ARG A 75 -12.49 -7.89 -5.72
C ARG A 75 -13.70 -7.71 -4.79
N ASN A 76 -13.46 -7.61 -3.47
CA ASN A 76 -14.53 -7.36 -2.53
C ASN A 76 -14.93 -5.88 -2.44
N GLY A 77 -14.35 -5.03 -3.29
CA GLY A 77 -14.65 -3.61 -3.32
C GLY A 77 -13.84 -2.76 -2.35
N TRP A 78 -12.95 -3.36 -1.58
CA TRP A 78 -12.17 -2.60 -0.61
C TRP A 78 -11.10 -1.76 -1.29
N THR A 79 -10.93 -0.56 -0.76
CA THR A 79 -9.80 0.32 -1.11
C THR A 79 -8.76 0.22 -0.02
N ALA A 80 -7.61 0.84 -0.23
CA ALA A 80 -6.58 0.90 0.81
C ALA A 80 -7.11 1.59 2.07
N LYS A 81 -7.94 2.63 1.92
CA LYS A 81 -8.54 3.31 3.06
C LYS A 81 -9.38 2.35 3.89
N LYS A 82 -10.21 1.54 3.22
CA LYS A 82 -11.03 0.56 3.93
C LYS A 82 -10.16 -0.49 4.61
N ALA A 83 -9.07 -0.90 3.97
CA ALA A 83 -8.13 -1.84 4.57
C ALA A 83 -7.51 -1.26 5.85
N ALA A 84 -7.13 0.02 5.83
CA ALA A 84 -6.60 0.67 7.02
C ALA A 84 -7.63 0.71 8.14
N GLN A 85 -8.88 1.01 7.81
CA GLN A 85 -9.95 1.06 8.79
C GLN A 85 -10.21 -0.31 9.40
N SER A 86 -10.17 -1.37 8.58
CA SER A 86 -10.38 -2.71 9.09
C SER A 86 -9.24 -3.15 10.02
N GLY A 87 -8.06 -2.60 9.83
CA GLY A 87 -6.93 -2.85 10.73
C GLY A 87 -6.87 -1.90 11.91
N LEU A 88 -7.87 -1.01 12.04
CA LEU A 88 -7.95 -0.02 13.12
C LEU A 88 -6.81 1.01 13.07
N HIS A 89 -6.38 1.35 11.86
CA HIS A 89 -5.29 2.31 11.65
C HIS A 89 -5.86 3.62 11.12
N GLU A 90 -6.51 4.38 12.00
CA GLU A 90 -7.25 5.57 11.59
C GLU A 90 -6.35 6.66 11.01
N HIS A 91 -5.15 6.83 11.55
CA HIS A 91 -4.28 7.87 11.01
C HIS A 91 -3.80 7.54 9.59
N ILE A 92 -3.68 6.24 9.27
CA ILE A 92 -3.37 5.81 7.90
C ILE A 92 -4.58 6.04 7.00
N ALA A 93 -5.78 5.75 7.50
CA ALA A 93 -7.00 6.04 6.75
C ALA A 93 -7.10 7.53 6.43
N ASP A 94 -6.75 8.41 7.38
CA ASP A 94 -6.70 9.85 7.15
C ASP A 94 -5.66 10.21 6.11
N MET A 95 -4.49 9.60 6.17
CA MET A 95 -3.43 9.82 5.20
C MET A 95 -3.90 9.47 3.79
N LEU A 96 -4.60 8.34 3.66
CA LEU A 96 -5.14 7.91 2.37
C LEU A 96 -6.26 8.83 1.90
N GLN A 97 -7.10 9.28 2.81
CA GLN A 97 -8.14 10.24 2.48
C GLN A 97 -7.54 11.54 1.94
N ARG A 98 -6.47 12.03 2.56
CA ARG A 98 -5.81 13.22 2.07
C ARG A 98 -5.16 12.99 0.71
N ALA A 99 -4.62 11.80 0.48
CA ALA A 99 -4.04 11.49 -0.83
C ALA A 99 -5.10 11.52 -1.91
N GLU A 100 -6.36 11.14 -1.58
CA GLU A 100 -7.45 11.20 -2.55
C GLU A 100 -7.84 12.65 -2.87
N THR A 101 -7.71 13.55 -1.92
CA THR A 101 -8.18 14.93 -2.10
C THR A 101 -7.06 15.90 -2.38
N GLU A 102 -5.86 15.68 -1.86
CA GLU A 102 -4.75 16.64 -1.94
C GLU A 102 -3.54 16.11 -2.69
N GLY A 103 -3.54 14.82 -3.01
CA GLY A 103 -2.39 14.19 -3.64
C GLY A 103 -1.46 13.55 -2.63
N ALA A 104 -0.40 12.91 -3.12
CA ALA A 104 0.51 12.14 -2.29
C ALA A 104 1.21 13.03 -1.27
N PRO A 105 1.46 12.50 -0.06
CA PRO A 105 2.20 13.26 0.95
C PRO A 105 3.63 13.48 0.49
N THR A 106 4.22 14.58 0.93
CA THR A 106 5.62 14.85 0.63
C THR A 106 6.47 14.28 1.75
N ILE A 107 7.16 13.19 1.46
CA ILE A 107 8.03 12.59 2.42
C ILE A 107 9.32 13.35 2.51
N LEU A 108 9.87 13.70 1.37
CA LEU A 108 11.03 14.54 1.33
C LEU A 108 10.53 15.94 1.41
N SER A 109 10.73 16.57 2.50
CA SER A 109 10.31 17.89 2.69
C SER A 109 10.82 18.75 1.60
N SER A 110 9.99 19.35 0.92
CA SER A 110 10.35 20.28 0.03
C SER A 110 10.84 21.44 0.68
N VAL A 111 11.89 21.80 0.37
CA VAL A 111 12.29 22.84 0.89
C VAL A 111 11.79 23.99 0.34
N ASN A 112 11.26 24.27 0.01
CA ASN A 112 10.87 25.42 -0.44
C ASN A 112 10.36 25.88 -0.33
#